data_86a30dec2812d222ec7488cf1f5cc997
#
_entry.id   86a30dec2812d222ec7488cf1f5cc997
#
_cell.length_a   1.000
_cell.length_b   1.000
_cell.length_c   1.000
_cell.angle_alpha   90.00
_cell.angle_beta   90.00
_cell.angle_gamma   90.00
#
_symmetry.space_group_name_H-M   'P 1'
#
loop_
_entity.id
_entity.type
_entity.pdbx_description
1 polymer ?
#
loop_
_entity_poly.entity_id
_entity_poly.type
_entity_poly.pdbx_seq_one_letter_code
_entity_poly.pdbx_strand_id
1 'polypeptide(L)'
;MNLFDVYPLFNIEIVQGKGCHVWDSEGNEYLALYGGHAVISVGHSHPTYVKAITEQVNKLGFYSNSVINSLQQKLADKLGKASGYDDYSLFLINSGAEANENALKLASFHNGKKRVIAFKHAFHGRTSAAVRVTDNPKIIAPVNEDLAVTYLPLNDASAVEEELKKGDVSSVIIEGIQGVGGIQLPTDDFMRELRNLCTTYDACLILDEIQSGYGRSGKFFAHQYAGIKPDLISVAKGIANGFPMGGLLISPKFKPVYGMLGTTFGGNHLACAAAIAVLDIMEDERLIDNAAKVGAYLLEELHKLPGIKEIRGRGLMIGIEFEESIKEVRSKLLFEEKVFTGVAGTHTIRLLPPLCLTMDEAKEFIRRFKKVLNA
;
A
#
# COMPACT_ATOMS: atom_id res chain seq x y z
N MET A 1 -29.42 11.07 -12.43
CA MET A 1 -28.13 11.62 -11.95
C MET A 1 -27.02 10.80 -12.61
N ASN A 2 -25.99 11.44 -13.15
CA ASN A 2 -24.85 10.75 -13.77
C ASN A 2 -23.68 10.71 -12.79
N LEU A 3 -22.83 9.70 -12.94
CA LEU A 3 -21.54 9.68 -12.21
C LEU A 3 -20.64 10.79 -12.76
N PHE A 4 -19.83 11.38 -11.86
CA PHE A 4 -18.82 12.37 -12.28
C PHE A 4 -17.63 11.61 -12.90
N ASP A 5 -17.43 11.80 -14.21
CA ASP A 5 -16.49 11.03 -15.02
C ASP A 5 -15.05 11.50 -14.83
N VAL A 6 -14.29 10.79 -13.98
CA VAL A 6 -12.88 11.10 -13.65
C VAL A 6 -11.93 9.91 -13.86
N TYR A 7 -12.45 8.78 -14.33
CA TYR A 7 -11.66 7.56 -14.54
C TYR A 7 -11.70 7.09 -16.00
N PRO A 8 -10.54 6.87 -16.65
CA PRO A 8 -10.52 6.15 -17.93
C PRO A 8 -10.85 4.68 -17.68
N LEU A 9 -12.03 4.25 -18.11
CA LEU A 9 -12.53 2.89 -17.91
C LEU A 9 -12.19 1.98 -19.10
N PHE A 10 -11.86 0.72 -18.83
CA PHE A 10 -12.00 -0.35 -19.81
C PHE A 10 -13.49 -0.72 -19.92
N ASN A 11 -13.95 -1.04 -21.11
CA ASN A 11 -15.32 -1.54 -21.33
C ASN A 11 -15.40 -3.03 -20.92
N ILE A 12 -15.18 -3.30 -19.63
CA ILE A 12 -15.22 -4.63 -19.02
C ILE A 12 -15.93 -4.48 -17.68
N GLU A 13 -16.99 -5.25 -17.45
CA GLU A 13 -17.71 -5.28 -16.18
C GLU A 13 -17.35 -6.54 -15.41
N ILE A 14 -16.53 -6.42 -14.36
CA ILE A 14 -16.17 -7.54 -13.49
C ILE A 14 -17.28 -7.78 -12.47
N VAL A 15 -17.82 -9.01 -12.45
CA VAL A 15 -18.97 -9.39 -11.63
C VAL A 15 -18.68 -10.50 -10.62
N GLN A 16 -17.55 -11.20 -10.75
CA GLN A 16 -17.17 -12.30 -9.84
C GLN A 16 -15.66 -12.33 -9.65
N GLY A 17 -15.21 -12.82 -8.47
CA GLY A 17 -13.80 -13.06 -8.18
C GLY A 17 -13.60 -14.26 -7.25
N LYS A 18 -12.50 -14.99 -7.45
CA LYS A 18 -12.06 -16.09 -6.59
C LYS A 18 -10.53 -16.22 -6.64
N GLY A 19 -9.85 -16.18 -5.49
CA GLY A 19 -8.38 -16.24 -5.45
C GLY A 19 -7.76 -15.12 -6.27
N CYS A 20 -6.94 -15.45 -7.25
CA CYS A 20 -6.32 -14.52 -8.20
C CYS A 20 -7.11 -14.36 -9.52
N HIS A 21 -8.31 -14.90 -9.63
CA HIS A 21 -9.13 -14.85 -10.84
C HIS A 21 -10.34 -13.96 -10.68
N VAL A 22 -10.73 -13.29 -11.77
CA VAL A 22 -11.97 -12.52 -11.85
C VAL A 22 -12.69 -12.84 -13.16
N TRP A 23 -14.02 -12.71 -13.17
CA TRP A 23 -14.86 -12.95 -14.33
C TRP A 23 -15.67 -11.71 -14.67
N ASP A 24 -15.80 -11.44 -15.97
CA ASP A 24 -16.67 -10.37 -16.45
C ASP A 24 -18.12 -10.85 -16.65
N SER A 25 -19.00 -9.91 -17.00
CA SER A 25 -20.43 -10.18 -17.26
C SER A 25 -20.69 -11.06 -18.48
N GLU A 26 -19.69 -11.27 -19.36
CA GLU A 26 -19.74 -12.16 -20.51
C GLU A 26 -19.22 -13.57 -20.18
N GLY A 27 -18.70 -13.79 -18.96
CA GLY A 27 -18.13 -15.05 -18.50
C GLY A 27 -16.66 -15.26 -18.87
N ASN A 28 -15.98 -14.25 -19.39
CA ASN A 28 -14.53 -14.34 -19.61
C ASN A 28 -13.79 -14.35 -18.27
N GLU A 29 -12.84 -15.27 -18.13
CA GLU A 29 -11.95 -15.38 -16.98
C GLU A 29 -10.65 -14.61 -17.20
N TYR A 30 -10.24 -13.85 -16.20
CA TYR A 30 -8.99 -13.07 -16.20
C TYR A 30 -8.12 -13.46 -15.00
N LEU A 31 -6.81 -13.58 -15.23
CA LEU A 31 -5.82 -13.62 -14.15
C LEU A 31 -5.54 -12.19 -13.66
N ALA A 32 -5.88 -11.91 -12.42
CA ALA A 32 -5.82 -10.56 -11.83
C ALA A 32 -4.48 -10.31 -11.13
N LEU A 33 -3.45 -9.93 -11.88
CA LEU A 33 -2.14 -9.57 -11.35
C LEU A 33 -2.05 -8.09 -10.92
N TYR A 34 -3.17 -7.49 -10.58
CA TYR A 34 -3.25 -6.10 -10.13
C TYR A 34 -3.91 -5.96 -8.74
N GLY A 35 -4.78 -6.91 -8.37
CA GLY A 35 -5.45 -6.94 -7.09
C GLY A 35 -6.19 -5.65 -6.72
N GLY A 36 -6.72 -4.89 -7.72
CA GLY A 36 -7.36 -3.60 -7.47
C GLY A 36 -6.44 -2.60 -6.78
N HIS A 37 -5.30 -2.26 -7.36
CA HIS A 37 -4.24 -1.43 -6.76
C HIS A 37 -3.55 -2.05 -5.52
N ALA A 38 -3.37 -3.38 -5.50
CA ALA A 38 -2.86 -4.16 -4.35
C ALA A 38 -3.78 -4.12 -3.12
N VAL A 39 -5.08 -3.92 -3.32
CA VAL A 39 -6.08 -3.92 -2.24
C VAL A 39 -6.43 -5.36 -1.83
N ILE A 40 -6.62 -6.24 -2.82
CA ILE A 40 -6.90 -7.66 -2.54
C ILE A 40 -5.60 -8.35 -2.11
N SER A 41 -5.53 -8.69 -0.83
CA SER A 41 -4.37 -9.33 -0.21
C SER A 41 -4.49 -10.85 -0.15
N VAL A 42 -5.58 -11.36 0.41
CA VAL A 42 -5.77 -12.81 0.64
C VAL A 42 -6.55 -13.51 -0.47
N GLY A 43 -6.80 -12.82 -1.57
CA GLY A 43 -7.59 -13.32 -2.69
C GLY A 43 -9.06 -12.91 -2.66
N HIS A 44 -9.68 -12.93 -3.84
CA HIS A 44 -11.11 -12.64 -3.97
C HIS A 44 -11.95 -13.72 -3.31
N SER A 45 -13.00 -13.32 -2.60
CA SER A 45 -14.04 -14.21 -2.03
C SER A 45 -13.49 -15.38 -1.20
N HIS A 46 -12.42 -15.14 -0.44
CA HIS A 46 -11.85 -16.16 0.44
C HIS A 46 -12.89 -16.64 1.48
N PRO A 47 -13.12 -17.96 1.64
CA PRO A 47 -14.21 -18.47 2.48
C PRO A 47 -14.20 -17.96 3.93
N THR A 48 -13.04 -17.94 4.59
CA THR A 48 -12.88 -17.43 5.94
C THR A 48 -13.22 -15.94 6.03
N TYR A 49 -12.79 -15.14 5.05
CA TYR A 49 -13.12 -13.73 4.95
C TYR A 49 -14.62 -13.48 4.77
N VAL A 50 -15.25 -14.18 3.81
CA VAL A 50 -16.70 -14.09 3.56
C VAL A 50 -17.48 -14.47 4.80
N LYS A 51 -17.12 -15.57 5.47
CA LYS A 51 -17.74 -16.00 6.73
C LYS A 51 -17.65 -14.92 7.81
N ALA A 52 -16.46 -14.36 8.04
CA ALA A 52 -16.25 -13.34 9.08
C ALA A 52 -17.14 -12.09 8.87
N ILE A 53 -17.23 -11.60 7.62
CA ILE A 53 -18.09 -10.46 7.27
C ILE A 53 -19.56 -10.81 7.45
N THR A 54 -20.02 -11.97 6.95
CA THR A 54 -21.41 -12.41 7.04
C THR A 54 -21.84 -12.60 8.49
N GLU A 55 -21.03 -13.24 9.31
CA GLU A 55 -21.32 -13.41 10.75
C GLU A 55 -21.37 -12.08 11.47
N GLN A 56 -20.44 -11.16 11.17
CA GLN A 56 -20.39 -9.86 11.85
C GLN A 56 -21.55 -8.95 11.45
N VAL A 57 -21.95 -8.91 10.17
CA VAL A 57 -23.09 -8.08 9.74
C VAL A 57 -24.43 -8.59 10.35
N ASN A 58 -24.56 -9.90 10.56
CA ASN A 58 -25.73 -10.49 11.25
C ASN A 58 -25.79 -10.14 12.76
N LYS A 59 -24.66 -9.76 13.36
CA LYS A 59 -24.63 -9.35 14.78
C LYS A 59 -24.76 -7.84 14.93
N LEU A 60 -23.81 -7.11 14.35
CA LEU A 60 -23.71 -5.67 14.43
C LEU A 60 -22.68 -5.16 13.43
N GLY A 61 -23.10 -4.36 12.45
CA GLY A 61 -22.20 -3.78 11.45
C GLY A 61 -21.43 -2.58 11.97
N PHE A 62 -22.10 -1.72 12.74
CA PHE A 62 -21.54 -0.45 13.22
C PHE A 62 -22.18 -0.01 14.53
N TYR A 63 -21.36 0.58 15.40
CA TYR A 63 -21.77 1.44 16.49
C TYR A 63 -20.69 2.50 16.75
N SER A 64 -21.02 3.56 17.49
CA SER A 64 -20.15 4.69 17.78
C SER A 64 -18.87 4.31 18.53
N ASN A 65 -17.79 5.02 18.24
CA ASN A 65 -16.52 4.97 19.01
C ASN A 65 -16.63 5.57 20.43
N SER A 66 -17.84 5.94 20.88
CA SER A 66 -18.12 6.38 22.26
C SER A 66 -18.29 5.22 23.25
N VAL A 67 -18.29 3.97 22.76
CA VAL A 67 -18.40 2.75 23.58
C VAL A 67 -17.29 1.76 23.22
N ILE A 68 -17.05 0.80 24.10
CA ILE A 68 -16.03 -0.24 23.91
C ILE A 68 -16.41 -1.13 22.72
N ASN A 69 -15.49 -1.28 21.79
CA ASN A 69 -15.51 -2.29 20.72
C ASN A 69 -14.33 -3.24 20.91
N SER A 70 -14.57 -4.42 21.46
CA SER A 70 -13.53 -5.41 21.75
C SER A 70 -12.79 -5.92 20.50
N LEU A 71 -13.39 -5.80 19.30
CA LEU A 71 -12.72 -6.18 18.04
C LEU A 71 -11.56 -5.24 17.71
N GLN A 72 -11.62 -3.97 18.11
CA GLN A 72 -10.52 -3.03 17.91
C GLN A 72 -9.28 -3.48 18.70
N GLN A 73 -9.44 -3.84 19.98
CA GLN A 73 -8.33 -4.34 20.79
C GLN A 73 -7.79 -5.67 20.25
N LYS A 74 -8.69 -6.60 19.90
CA LYS A 74 -8.29 -7.89 19.29
C LYS A 74 -7.50 -7.68 18.00
N LEU A 75 -7.89 -6.71 17.17
CA LEU A 75 -7.15 -6.37 15.95
C LEU A 75 -5.78 -5.77 16.28
N ALA A 76 -5.72 -4.83 17.24
CA ALA A 76 -4.45 -4.21 17.65
C ALA A 76 -3.46 -5.26 18.15
N ASP A 77 -3.90 -6.18 19.01
CA ASP A 77 -3.05 -7.26 19.55
C ASP A 77 -2.54 -8.19 18.43
N LYS A 78 -3.43 -8.61 17.50
CA LYS A 78 -3.04 -9.47 16.37
C LYS A 78 -2.09 -8.76 15.41
N LEU A 79 -2.39 -7.51 15.05
CA LEU A 79 -1.56 -6.72 14.14
C LEU A 79 -0.19 -6.45 14.75
N GLY A 80 -0.13 -6.06 16.03
CA GLY A 80 1.11 -5.85 16.75
C GLY A 80 1.99 -7.09 16.71
N LYS A 81 1.43 -8.25 17.08
CA LYS A 81 2.13 -9.55 17.05
C LYS A 81 2.60 -9.92 15.64
N ALA A 82 1.73 -9.84 14.64
CA ALA A 82 2.04 -10.24 13.27
C ALA A 82 3.09 -9.34 12.61
N SER A 83 3.10 -8.06 12.94
CA SER A 83 4.02 -7.07 12.37
C SER A 83 5.32 -6.88 13.16
N GLY A 84 5.39 -7.34 14.44
CA GLY A 84 6.50 -7.10 15.34
C GLY A 84 6.49 -5.70 15.98
N TYR A 85 5.31 -5.07 16.06
CA TYR A 85 5.06 -3.74 16.63
C TYR A 85 4.03 -3.81 17.77
N ASP A 86 4.14 -4.79 18.64
CA ASP A 86 3.27 -5.03 19.80
C ASP A 86 3.38 -3.94 20.89
N ASP A 87 4.43 -3.14 20.86
CA ASP A 87 4.63 -1.97 21.71
C ASP A 87 4.01 -0.67 21.14
N TYR A 88 3.48 -0.67 19.89
CA TYR A 88 2.84 0.49 19.26
C TYR A 88 1.35 0.54 19.59
N SER A 89 0.80 1.76 19.61
CA SER A 89 -0.64 1.99 19.64
C SER A 89 -1.22 1.98 18.24
N LEU A 90 -2.50 1.60 18.09
CA LEU A 90 -3.21 1.57 16.82
C LEU A 90 -4.36 2.59 16.81
N PHE A 91 -4.38 3.48 15.82
CA PHE A 91 -5.52 4.34 15.53
C PHE A 91 -6.15 3.91 14.20
N LEU A 92 -7.47 3.63 14.20
CA LEU A 92 -8.20 3.07 13.06
C LEU A 92 -9.01 4.14 12.32
N ILE A 93 -8.93 4.14 11.00
CA ILE A 93 -9.58 5.05 10.05
C ILE A 93 -10.11 4.26 8.85
N ASN A 94 -10.49 4.95 7.74
CA ASN A 94 -11.23 4.31 6.64
C ASN A 94 -10.42 4.22 5.34
N SER A 95 -9.31 4.94 5.23
CA SER A 95 -8.50 4.99 4.00
C SER A 95 -7.04 5.26 4.29
N GLY A 96 -6.20 5.01 3.28
CA GLY A 96 -4.78 5.36 3.36
C GLY A 96 -4.53 6.87 3.41
N ALA A 97 -5.35 7.66 2.70
CA ALA A 97 -5.24 9.12 2.75
C ALA A 97 -5.51 9.63 4.17
N GLU A 98 -6.56 9.14 4.84
CA GLU A 98 -6.83 9.48 6.26
C GLU A 98 -5.70 9.03 7.18
N ALA A 99 -5.08 7.87 6.92
CA ALA A 99 -3.93 7.39 7.70
C ALA A 99 -2.76 8.38 7.62
N ASN A 100 -2.42 8.83 6.41
CA ASN A 100 -1.35 9.80 6.18
C ASN A 100 -1.70 11.19 6.72
N GLU A 101 -2.95 11.66 6.59
CA GLU A 101 -3.42 12.91 7.22
C GLU A 101 -3.18 12.91 8.74
N ASN A 102 -3.58 11.83 9.40
CA ASN A 102 -3.43 11.69 10.84
C ASN A 102 -1.95 11.51 11.26
N ALA A 103 -1.13 10.84 10.45
CA ALA A 103 0.31 10.72 10.69
C ALA A 103 1.01 12.08 10.63
N LEU A 104 0.76 12.87 9.59
CA LEU A 104 1.31 14.22 9.41
C LEU A 104 0.85 15.15 10.53
N LYS A 105 -0.43 15.11 10.89
CA LYS A 105 -1.01 15.89 11.97
C LYS A 105 -0.38 15.53 13.31
N LEU A 106 -0.24 14.23 13.61
CA LEU A 106 0.34 13.76 14.87
C LEU A 106 1.81 14.13 15.00
N ALA A 107 2.58 14.02 13.91
CA ALA A 107 3.98 14.44 13.88
C ALA A 107 4.13 15.94 14.19
N SER A 108 3.29 16.79 13.60
CA SER A 108 3.28 18.24 13.83
C SER A 108 2.83 18.59 15.25
N PHE A 109 1.88 17.89 15.84
CA PHE A 109 1.52 18.05 17.26
C PHE A 109 2.68 17.69 18.20
N HIS A 110 3.47 16.66 17.83
CA HIS A 110 4.55 16.17 18.69
C HIS A 110 5.69 17.17 18.83
N ASN A 111 6.15 17.80 17.75
CA ASN A 111 7.31 18.67 17.77
C ASN A 111 7.05 20.15 17.45
N GLY A 112 5.79 20.51 17.16
CA GLY A 112 5.38 21.90 16.89
C GLY A 112 5.84 22.46 15.53
N LYS A 113 6.52 21.65 14.72
CA LYS A 113 7.05 22.05 13.41
C LYS A 113 5.99 21.85 12.31
N LYS A 114 6.19 22.47 11.13
CA LYS A 114 5.15 22.52 10.08
C LYS A 114 5.57 21.91 8.74
N ARG A 115 6.84 22.06 8.34
CA ARG A 115 7.31 21.64 7.02
C ARG A 115 7.47 20.10 6.98
N VAL A 116 7.17 19.51 5.83
CA VAL A 116 7.30 18.07 5.60
C VAL A 116 8.31 17.83 4.46
N ILE A 117 9.16 16.83 4.63
CA ILE A 117 9.95 16.29 3.53
C ILE A 117 9.21 15.08 2.95
N ALA A 118 9.01 15.08 1.63
CA ALA A 118 8.53 13.96 0.84
C ALA A 118 9.50 13.69 -0.32
N PHE A 119 9.29 12.64 -1.08
CA PHE A 119 10.19 12.24 -2.15
C PHE A 119 9.56 12.40 -3.52
N LYS A 120 10.39 12.63 -4.55
CA LYS A 120 9.93 12.69 -5.93
C LYS A 120 9.25 11.39 -6.31
N HIS A 121 8.21 11.49 -7.13
CA HIS A 121 7.34 10.39 -7.57
C HIS A 121 6.52 9.71 -6.45
N ALA A 122 6.52 10.23 -5.22
CA ALA A 122 5.73 9.69 -4.12
C ALA A 122 4.22 9.89 -4.34
N PHE A 123 3.44 8.95 -3.81
CA PHE A 123 1.98 9.03 -3.75
C PHE A 123 1.46 8.65 -2.37
N HIS A 124 0.85 9.61 -1.66
CA HIS A 124 0.37 9.41 -0.29
C HIS A 124 -1.13 9.61 -0.11
N GLY A 125 -1.84 10.02 -1.15
CA GLY A 125 -3.30 10.19 -1.13
C GLY A 125 -3.78 11.41 -1.89
N ARG A 126 -5.10 11.69 -1.76
CA ARG A 126 -5.78 12.77 -2.48
C ARG A 126 -6.54 13.76 -1.57
N THR A 127 -6.45 13.58 -0.26
CA THR A 127 -6.97 14.51 0.72
C THR A 127 -5.95 15.63 1.01
N SER A 128 -6.31 16.64 1.79
CA SER A 128 -5.61 17.93 1.87
C SER A 128 -4.09 17.84 2.10
N ALA A 129 -3.64 17.30 3.23
CA ALA A 129 -2.21 17.16 3.48
C ALA A 129 -1.59 15.98 2.70
N ALA A 130 -2.32 14.87 2.55
CA ALA A 130 -1.85 13.71 1.80
C ALA A 130 -1.62 14.01 0.31
N VAL A 131 -2.47 14.85 -0.32
CA VAL A 131 -2.24 15.26 -1.71
C VAL A 131 -1.04 16.20 -1.80
N ARG A 132 -0.80 17.01 -0.76
CA ARG A 132 0.31 17.98 -0.76
C ARG A 132 1.67 17.32 -0.58
N VAL A 133 1.74 16.13 0.00
CA VAL A 133 2.97 15.32 0.06
C VAL A 133 3.06 14.30 -1.09
N THR A 134 2.09 14.28 -1.99
CA THR A 134 2.10 13.51 -3.25
C THR A 134 2.77 14.34 -4.34
N ASP A 135 3.81 13.83 -4.98
CA ASP A 135 4.55 14.52 -6.05
C ASP A 135 3.78 14.49 -7.38
N ASN A 136 2.67 15.20 -7.42
CA ASN A 136 1.88 15.37 -8.65
C ASN A 136 1.13 16.73 -8.63
N PRO A 137 1.71 17.80 -9.23
CA PRO A 137 1.10 19.13 -9.21
C PRO A 137 -0.27 19.19 -9.90
N LYS A 138 -0.60 18.23 -10.78
CA LYS A 138 -1.88 18.23 -11.51
C LYS A 138 -3.09 17.92 -10.64
N ILE A 139 -2.89 17.35 -9.43
CA ILE A 139 -3.98 16.99 -8.52
C ILE A 139 -3.99 17.84 -7.23
N ILE A 140 -3.09 18.81 -7.12
CA ILE A 140 -3.05 19.77 -6.01
C ILE A 140 -3.94 20.94 -6.38
N ALA A 141 -5.05 21.11 -5.65
CA ALA A 141 -5.92 22.27 -5.82
C ALA A 141 -5.37 23.47 -5.01
N PRO A 142 -5.72 24.73 -5.36
CA PRO A 142 -5.26 25.90 -4.61
C PRO A 142 -5.51 25.83 -3.10
N VAL A 143 -6.60 25.25 -2.67
CA VAL A 143 -6.93 25.03 -1.25
C VAL A 143 -5.96 24.09 -0.51
N ASN A 144 -5.12 23.34 -1.23
CA ASN A 144 -4.15 22.41 -0.65
C ASN A 144 -2.73 23.00 -0.54
N GLU A 145 -2.46 24.19 -1.06
CA GLU A 145 -1.10 24.73 -1.25
C GLU A 145 -0.39 25.18 0.04
N ASP A 146 -1.13 25.44 1.11
CA ASP A 146 -0.61 26.05 2.33
C ASP A 146 0.38 25.17 3.13
N LEU A 147 0.32 23.85 2.99
CA LEU A 147 1.28 22.96 3.63
C LEU A 147 2.66 23.07 2.95
N ALA A 148 3.66 23.51 3.69
CA ALA A 148 5.03 23.59 3.21
C ALA A 148 5.64 22.19 3.05
N VAL A 149 6.00 21.82 1.82
CA VAL A 149 6.60 20.53 1.49
C VAL A 149 7.86 20.72 0.66
N THR A 150 8.91 19.99 1.00
CA THR A 150 10.13 19.87 0.18
C THR A 150 10.18 18.46 -0.42
N TYR A 151 10.26 18.38 -1.76
CA TYR A 151 10.41 17.11 -2.47
C TYR A 151 11.87 16.87 -2.81
N LEU A 152 12.42 15.76 -2.32
CA LEU A 152 13.81 15.37 -2.51
C LEU A 152 13.94 14.13 -3.42
N PRO A 153 15.08 13.94 -4.10
CA PRO A 153 15.37 12.68 -4.78
C PRO A 153 15.36 11.51 -3.79
N LEU A 154 14.87 10.35 -4.24
CA LEU A 154 15.01 9.12 -3.48
C LEU A 154 16.49 8.72 -3.39
N ASN A 155 16.92 8.16 -2.24
CA ASN A 155 18.29 7.72 -1.98
C ASN A 155 19.35 8.84 -1.90
N ASP A 156 18.95 10.09 -1.66
CA ASP A 156 19.85 11.22 -1.43
C ASP A 156 19.77 11.69 0.04
N ALA A 157 20.54 11.03 0.91
CA ALA A 157 20.56 11.33 2.33
C ALA A 157 21.20 12.69 2.63
N SER A 158 22.16 13.15 1.81
CA SER A 158 22.78 14.46 1.95
C SER A 158 21.77 15.59 1.77
N ALA A 159 20.92 15.49 0.74
CA ALA A 159 19.85 16.46 0.52
C ALA A 159 18.84 16.47 1.67
N VAL A 160 18.53 15.29 2.25
CA VAL A 160 17.67 15.22 3.44
C VAL A 160 18.31 15.91 4.63
N GLU A 161 19.60 15.68 4.89
CA GLU A 161 20.32 16.28 6.01
C GLU A 161 20.36 17.81 5.89
N GLU A 162 20.66 18.35 4.71
CA GLU A 162 20.67 19.80 4.46
C GLU A 162 19.32 20.45 4.78
N GLU A 163 18.22 19.80 4.43
CA GLU A 163 16.88 20.30 4.73
C GLU A 163 16.52 20.17 6.22
N LEU A 164 16.92 19.10 6.89
CA LEU A 164 16.69 18.89 8.32
C LEU A 164 17.46 19.89 9.20
N LYS A 165 18.66 20.30 8.78
CA LYS A 165 19.47 21.33 9.46
C LYS A 165 18.78 22.68 9.61
N LYS A 166 17.76 22.96 8.79
CA LYS A 166 16.95 24.19 8.90
C LYS A 166 16.06 24.25 10.14
N GLY A 167 15.81 23.09 10.79
CA GLY A 167 15.16 22.99 12.10
C GLY A 167 13.64 23.09 12.10
N ASP A 168 12.99 23.27 10.96
CA ASP A 168 11.54 23.50 10.82
C ASP A 168 10.75 22.28 10.30
N VAL A 169 11.44 21.15 10.04
CA VAL A 169 10.82 19.93 9.51
C VAL A 169 10.12 19.15 10.62
N SER A 170 8.80 18.97 10.47
CA SER A 170 7.99 18.17 11.40
C SER A 170 8.19 16.67 11.17
N SER A 171 8.23 16.27 9.91
CA SER A 171 8.31 14.86 9.54
C SER A 171 8.91 14.65 8.15
N VAL A 172 9.44 13.44 7.97
CA VAL A 172 9.80 12.88 6.67
C VAL A 172 8.85 11.74 6.39
N ILE A 173 8.13 11.78 5.27
CA ILE A 173 7.22 10.71 4.85
C ILE A 173 7.80 9.99 3.63
N ILE A 174 7.81 8.66 3.68
CA ILE A 174 8.36 7.81 2.62
C ILE A 174 7.55 6.53 2.47
N GLU A 175 7.32 6.08 1.24
CA GLU A 175 6.79 4.74 0.97
C GLU A 175 7.88 3.68 1.20
N GLY A 176 7.53 2.54 1.79
CA GLY A 176 8.45 1.40 1.91
C GLY A 176 8.96 0.91 0.55
N ILE A 177 8.10 0.95 -0.47
CA ILE A 177 8.39 0.85 -1.91
C ILE A 177 7.42 1.81 -2.60
N GLN A 178 7.91 2.73 -3.43
CA GLN A 178 7.03 3.65 -4.15
C GLN A 178 6.17 2.91 -5.17
N GLY A 179 4.87 2.88 -4.93
CA GLY A 179 3.95 2.13 -5.78
C GLY A 179 3.64 2.84 -7.09
N VAL A 180 3.03 4.03 -7.01
CA VAL A 180 2.62 4.84 -8.17
C VAL A 180 3.83 5.37 -8.93
N GLY A 181 4.93 5.62 -8.23
CA GLY A 181 6.22 6.01 -8.83
C GLY A 181 6.91 4.94 -9.68
N GLY A 182 6.28 3.77 -9.88
CA GLY A 182 6.80 2.72 -10.76
C GLY A 182 7.62 1.64 -10.06
N ILE A 183 7.27 1.32 -8.83
CA ILE A 183 7.97 0.33 -7.98
C ILE A 183 9.43 0.72 -7.75
N GLN A 184 9.65 1.97 -7.32
CA GLN A 184 10.97 2.43 -6.94
C GLN A 184 11.30 2.01 -5.51
N LEU A 185 12.48 1.45 -5.31
CA LEU A 185 12.92 0.96 -4.00
C LEU A 185 13.92 1.93 -3.37
N PRO A 186 13.64 2.44 -2.16
CA PRO A 186 14.71 3.02 -1.35
C PRO A 186 15.74 1.93 -1.01
N THR A 187 17.02 2.29 -1.01
CA THR A 187 18.06 1.35 -0.53
C THR A 187 17.96 1.16 0.96
N ASP A 188 18.36 -0.03 1.44
CA ASP A 188 18.31 -0.32 2.88
C ASP A 188 19.27 0.59 3.68
N ASP A 189 20.41 1.00 3.08
CA ASP A 189 21.34 1.96 3.66
C ASP A 189 20.72 3.35 3.78
N PHE A 190 20.06 3.84 2.72
CA PHE A 190 19.36 5.11 2.76
C PHE A 190 18.27 5.12 3.84
N MET A 191 17.51 4.04 3.99
CA MET A 191 16.48 3.93 5.02
C MET A 191 17.07 3.97 6.44
N ARG A 192 18.24 3.33 6.66
CA ARG A 192 18.96 3.39 7.93
C ARG A 192 19.46 4.80 8.22
N GLU A 193 20.05 5.45 7.23
CA GLU A 193 20.54 6.83 7.37
C GLU A 193 19.39 7.80 7.60
N LEU A 194 18.29 7.67 6.87
CA LEU A 194 17.08 8.46 7.04
C LEU A 194 16.52 8.37 8.48
N ARG A 195 16.49 7.14 9.07
CA ARG A 195 16.08 6.95 10.46
C ARG A 195 17.02 7.73 11.41
N ASN A 196 18.33 7.62 11.21
CA ASN A 196 19.33 8.31 12.04
C ASN A 196 19.19 9.83 11.94
N LEU A 197 19.06 10.36 10.74
CA LEU A 197 18.86 11.79 10.49
C LEU A 197 17.59 12.32 11.15
N CYS A 198 16.46 11.63 10.99
CA CYS A 198 15.21 12.00 11.63
C CYS A 198 15.34 12.03 13.18
N THR A 199 16.11 11.09 13.76
CA THR A 199 16.36 11.07 15.20
C THR A 199 17.23 12.24 15.63
N THR A 200 18.31 12.52 14.89
CA THR A 200 19.28 13.59 15.19
C THR A 200 18.64 14.98 15.15
N TYR A 201 17.75 15.23 14.18
CA TYR A 201 17.17 16.55 13.95
C TYR A 201 15.73 16.69 14.49
N ASP A 202 15.27 15.75 15.31
CA ASP A 202 13.93 15.75 15.91
C ASP A 202 12.82 15.94 14.87
N ALA A 203 12.86 15.15 13.79
CA ALA A 203 11.81 15.00 12.82
C ALA A 203 11.17 13.60 12.96
N CYS A 204 9.86 13.49 12.77
CA CYS A 204 9.19 12.20 12.81
C CYS A 204 9.40 11.44 11.47
N LEU A 205 9.79 10.17 11.53
CA LEU A 205 9.83 9.30 10.37
C LEU A 205 8.48 8.60 10.21
N ILE A 206 7.79 8.88 9.10
CA ILE A 206 6.51 8.27 8.73
C ILE A 206 6.77 7.28 7.58
N LEU A 207 6.50 6.00 7.81
CA LEU A 207 6.51 4.97 6.77
C LEU A 207 5.11 4.78 6.23
N ASP A 208 4.94 5.08 4.95
CA ASP A 208 3.73 4.74 4.21
C ASP A 208 3.84 3.30 3.71
N GLU A 209 3.25 2.37 4.44
CA GLU A 209 3.16 0.95 4.10
C GLU A 209 1.78 0.57 3.54
N ILE A 210 1.03 1.56 3.04
CA ILE A 210 -0.33 1.38 2.51
C ILE A 210 -0.34 0.40 1.34
N GLN A 211 0.67 0.43 0.46
CA GLN A 211 0.77 -0.49 -0.66
C GLN A 211 1.82 -1.59 -0.47
N SER A 212 2.93 -1.28 0.17
CA SER A 212 4.07 -2.19 0.35
C SER A 212 3.96 -3.12 1.55
N GLY A 213 3.09 -2.80 2.50
CA GLY A 213 2.88 -3.59 3.72
C GLY A 213 1.97 -4.81 3.53
N TYR A 214 1.62 -5.42 4.65
CA TYR A 214 0.78 -6.62 4.71
C TYR A 214 1.31 -7.78 3.85
N GLY A 215 2.62 -8.06 3.95
CA GLY A 215 3.24 -9.22 3.31
C GLY A 215 3.60 -9.03 1.83
N ARG A 216 3.18 -7.92 1.20
CA ARG A 216 3.33 -7.65 -0.23
C ARG A 216 4.78 -7.79 -0.73
N SER A 217 5.74 -7.31 0.05
CA SER A 217 7.16 -7.34 -0.29
C SER A 217 7.88 -8.66 0.10
N GLY A 218 7.19 -9.62 0.74
CA GLY A 218 7.81 -10.83 1.31
C GLY A 218 8.27 -10.66 2.76
N LYS A 219 8.03 -9.49 3.38
CA LYS A 219 8.03 -9.22 4.82
C LYS A 219 6.73 -8.53 5.18
N PHE A 220 6.34 -8.50 6.47
CA PHE A 220 5.10 -7.85 6.87
C PHE A 220 5.07 -6.38 6.44
N PHE A 221 6.16 -5.64 6.68
CA PHE A 221 6.41 -4.29 6.17
C PHE A 221 7.69 -4.25 5.35
N ALA A 222 7.71 -3.44 4.27
CA ALA A 222 8.86 -3.34 3.39
C ALA A 222 10.08 -2.72 4.10
N HIS A 223 9.91 -1.74 5.00
CA HIS A 223 11.02 -1.14 5.75
C HIS A 223 11.75 -2.11 6.68
N GLN A 224 11.17 -3.28 6.98
CA GLN A 224 11.81 -4.30 7.80
C GLN A 224 13.06 -4.91 7.12
N TYR A 225 13.24 -4.73 5.80
CA TYR A 225 14.49 -5.10 5.13
C TYR A 225 15.68 -4.26 5.63
N ALA A 226 15.44 -2.98 5.90
CA ALA A 226 16.46 -2.08 6.46
C ALA A 226 16.70 -2.26 7.98
N GLY A 227 15.81 -2.99 8.67
CA GLY A 227 15.93 -3.23 10.12
C GLY A 227 15.67 -1.98 10.98
N ILE A 228 14.92 -1.01 10.48
CA ILE A 228 14.60 0.24 11.19
C ILE A 228 13.23 0.18 11.87
N LYS A 229 13.05 1.02 12.92
CA LYS A 229 11.74 1.29 13.52
C LYS A 229 11.36 2.75 13.25
N PRO A 230 10.29 3.01 12.46
CA PRO A 230 9.79 4.36 12.22
C PRO A 230 8.98 4.87 13.41
N ASP A 231 8.66 6.16 13.42
CA ASP A 231 7.82 6.74 14.46
C ASP A 231 6.32 6.47 14.24
N LEU A 232 5.92 6.45 12.97
CA LEU A 232 4.55 6.25 12.53
C LEU A 232 4.52 5.34 11.29
N ILE A 233 3.56 4.42 11.22
CA ILE A 233 3.37 3.54 10.07
C ILE A 233 1.92 3.62 9.63
N SER A 234 1.67 4.12 8.41
CA SER A 234 0.33 4.13 7.83
C SER A 234 0.06 2.86 7.04
N VAL A 235 -1.13 2.29 7.22
CA VAL A 235 -1.61 1.07 6.58
C VAL A 235 -3.02 1.24 6.03
N ALA A 236 -3.32 0.57 4.92
CA ALA A 236 -4.65 0.46 4.32
C ALA A 236 -4.66 -0.68 3.31
N LYS A 237 -5.47 -0.60 2.25
CA LYS A 237 -5.53 -1.58 1.13
C LYS A 237 -5.60 -3.03 1.61
N GLY A 238 -4.44 -3.69 1.69
CA GLY A 238 -4.34 -5.09 2.09
C GLY A 238 -4.84 -5.41 3.51
N ILE A 239 -4.98 -4.41 4.38
CA ILE A 239 -5.44 -4.59 5.77
C ILE A 239 -6.79 -5.30 5.88
N ALA A 240 -7.71 -5.04 4.95
CA ALA A 240 -9.09 -5.55 5.02
C ALA A 240 -9.61 -6.10 3.68
N ASN A 241 -8.71 -6.49 2.77
CA ASN A 241 -9.02 -7.25 1.53
C ASN A 241 -10.19 -6.67 0.72
N GLY A 242 -10.28 -5.34 0.59
CA GLY A 242 -11.33 -4.65 -0.17
C GLY A 242 -12.39 -3.96 0.68
N PHE A 243 -12.50 -4.26 1.97
CA PHE A 243 -13.34 -3.46 2.86
C PHE A 243 -12.64 -2.11 3.16
N PRO A 244 -13.33 -0.96 3.06
CA PRO A 244 -12.72 0.35 3.32
C PRO A 244 -12.20 0.45 4.75
N MET A 245 -10.88 0.46 4.91
CA MET A 245 -10.20 0.55 6.20
C MET A 245 -8.78 1.09 6.03
N GLY A 246 -8.34 1.82 7.03
CA GLY A 246 -6.95 2.23 7.23
C GLY A 246 -6.57 2.17 8.70
N GLY A 247 -5.30 2.29 8.99
CA GLY A 247 -4.76 2.34 10.33
C GLY A 247 -3.47 3.13 10.39
N LEU A 248 -3.16 3.61 11.58
CA LEU A 248 -1.90 4.25 11.91
C LEU A 248 -1.31 3.56 13.13
N LEU A 249 -0.16 2.90 12.96
CA LEU A 249 0.63 2.39 14.08
C LEU A 249 1.49 3.53 14.61
N ILE A 250 1.42 3.77 15.91
CA ILE A 250 1.95 4.95 16.59
C ILE A 250 2.94 4.51 17.65
N SER A 251 4.19 4.93 17.55
CA SER A 251 5.24 4.56 18.50
C SER A 251 4.97 5.08 19.90
N PRO A 252 5.54 4.46 20.96
CA PRO A 252 5.31 4.86 22.35
C PRO A 252 5.75 6.28 22.71
N LYS A 253 6.52 6.95 21.84
CA LYS A 253 6.93 8.34 22.09
C LYS A 253 5.78 9.34 22.03
N PHE A 254 4.69 9.02 21.34
CA PHE A 254 3.51 9.87 21.25
C PHE A 254 2.58 9.64 22.44
N LYS A 255 2.04 10.73 22.98
CA LYS A 255 1.07 10.66 24.08
C LYS A 255 -0.32 11.00 23.56
N PRO A 256 -1.33 10.13 23.80
CA PRO A 256 -2.69 10.41 23.38
C PRO A 256 -3.30 11.57 24.20
N VAL A 257 -4.06 12.42 23.51
CA VAL A 257 -4.88 13.46 24.10
C VAL A 257 -6.29 13.32 23.54
N TYR A 258 -7.29 13.30 24.40
CA TYR A 258 -8.68 13.19 23.97
C TYR A 258 -9.03 14.31 22.98
N GLY A 259 -9.61 13.93 21.83
CA GLY A 259 -10.04 14.85 20.78
C GLY A 259 -8.95 15.28 19.79
N MET A 260 -7.68 14.89 19.97
CA MET A 260 -6.62 15.27 19.03
C MET A 260 -6.75 14.58 17.65
N LEU A 261 -7.23 13.34 17.64
CA LEU A 261 -7.59 12.58 16.44
C LEU A 261 -9.03 12.10 16.59
N GLY A 262 -9.72 11.84 15.46
CA GLY A 262 -11.11 11.39 15.51
C GLY A 262 -11.59 10.86 14.16
N THR A 263 -12.57 9.97 14.21
CA THR A 263 -13.22 9.36 13.05
C THR A 263 -14.59 8.84 13.45
N THR A 264 -15.56 8.92 12.54
CA THR A 264 -16.90 8.33 12.78
C THR A 264 -16.91 6.83 12.53
N PHE A 265 -16.37 6.40 11.38
CA PHE A 265 -16.47 5.00 10.92
C PHE A 265 -15.21 4.18 11.19
N GLY A 266 -14.08 4.80 11.46
CA GLY A 266 -12.81 4.10 11.65
C GLY A 266 -12.88 3.09 12.78
N GLY A 267 -12.47 1.84 12.53
CA GLY A 267 -12.53 0.75 13.50
C GLY A 267 -13.93 0.20 13.75
N ASN A 268 -14.88 0.37 12.80
CA ASN A 268 -16.20 -0.24 12.95
C ASN A 268 -16.12 -1.78 12.99
N HIS A 269 -17.19 -2.41 13.44
CA HIS A 269 -17.24 -3.86 13.68
C HIS A 269 -16.95 -4.68 12.43
N LEU A 270 -17.50 -4.28 11.26
CA LEU A 270 -17.27 -4.99 9.99
C LEU A 270 -15.83 -4.85 9.53
N ALA A 271 -15.26 -3.63 9.59
CA ALA A 271 -13.87 -3.39 9.23
C ALA A 271 -12.90 -4.20 10.11
N CYS A 272 -13.14 -4.21 11.43
CA CYS A 272 -12.32 -5.00 12.36
C CYS A 272 -12.45 -6.51 12.10
N ALA A 273 -13.66 -7.03 11.85
CA ALA A 273 -13.87 -8.43 11.52
C ALA A 273 -13.15 -8.82 10.21
N ALA A 274 -13.23 -7.95 9.18
CA ALA A 274 -12.51 -8.12 7.93
C ALA A 274 -10.99 -8.18 8.13
N ALA A 275 -10.43 -7.22 8.87
CA ALA A 275 -8.99 -7.14 9.10
C ALA A 275 -8.45 -8.28 9.97
N ILE A 276 -9.21 -8.72 10.98
CA ILE A 276 -8.86 -9.90 11.78
C ILE A 276 -8.82 -11.14 10.89
N ALA A 277 -9.83 -11.36 10.04
CA ALA A 277 -9.85 -12.48 9.11
C ALA A 277 -8.68 -12.46 8.12
N VAL A 278 -8.28 -11.27 7.64
CA VAL A 278 -7.09 -11.13 6.79
C VAL A 278 -5.84 -11.60 7.52
N LEU A 279 -5.61 -11.19 8.76
CA LEU A 279 -4.44 -11.62 9.55
C LEU A 279 -4.45 -13.12 9.82
N ASP A 280 -5.63 -13.70 10.14
CA ASP A 280 -5.79 -15.15 10.35
C ASP A 280 -5.41 -15.92 9.07
N ILE A 281 -5.94 -15.54 7.91
CA ILE A 281 -5.64 -16.19 6.62
C ILE A 281 -4.16 -16.04 6.27
N MET A 282 -3.57 -14.86 6.47
CA MET A 282 -2.16 -14.63 6.19
C MET A 282 -1.23 -15.55 7.01
N GLU A 283 -1.58 -15.77 8.27
CA GLU A 283 -0.84 -16.68 9.18
C GLU A 283 -1.06 -18.14 8.78
N ASP A 284 -2.32 -18.58 8.68
CA ASP A 284 -2.71 -19.98 8.42
C ASP A 284 -2.19 -20.49 7.08
N GLU A 285 -2.22 -19.65 6.03
CA GLU A 285 -1.78 -20.02 4.68
C GLU A 285 -0.35 -19.57 4.37
N ARG A 286 0.36 -18.97 5.33
CA ARG A 286 1.76 -18.51 5.21
C ARG A 286 1.95 -17.62 3.99
N LEU A 287 1.04 -16.66 3.79
CA LEU A 287 1.00 -15.85 2.57
C LEU A 287 2.21 -14.93 2.39
N ILE A 288 2.88 -14.52 3.47
CA ILE A 288 4.14 -13.74 3.39
C ILE A 288 5.26 -14.57 2.78
N ASP A 289 5.42 -15.84 3.22
CA ASP A 289 6.40 -16.77 2.67
C ASP A 289 6.09 -17.07 1.20
N ASN A 290 4.80 -17.25 0.87
CA ASN A 290 4.36 -17.45 -0.51
C ASN A 290 4.71 -16.24 -1.38
N ALA A 291 4.45 -15.02 -0.92
CA ALA A 291 4.80 -13.80 -1.63
C ALA A 291 6.31 -13.68 -1.88
N ALA A 292 7.14 -14.04 -0.92
CA ALA A 292 8.59 -14.06 -1.08
C ALA A 292 9.03 -15.09 -2.13
N LYS A 293 8.51 -16.33 -2.03
CA LYS A 293 8.87 -17.45 -2.91
C LYS A 293 8.41 -17.23 -4.36
N VAL A 294 7.14 -16.90 -4.55
CA VAL A 294 6.56 -16.71 -5.89
C VAL A 294 7.12 -15.42 -6.52
N GLY A 295 7.33 -14.38 -5.71
CA GLY A 295 7.96 -13.14 -6.15
C GLY A 295 9.39 -13.34 -6.65
N ALA A 296 10.21 -14.12 -5.94
CA ALA A 296 11.56 -14.47 -6.37
C ALA A 296 11.56 -15.21 -7.72
N TYR A 297 10.66 -16.18 -7.90
CA TYR A 297 10.47 -16.87 -9.17
C TYR A 297 10.10 -15.91 -10.31
N LEU A 298 9.11 -15.02 -10.08
CA LEU A 298 8.70 -14.05 -11.09
C LEU A 298 9.84 -13.11 -11.47
N LEU A 299 10.58 -12.58 -10.49
CA LEU A 299 11.74 -11.71 -10.75
C LEU A 299 12.80 -12.44 -11.59
N GLU A 300 13.15 -13.68 -11.23
CA GLU A 300 14.12 -14.48 -11.97
C GLU A 300 13.69 -14.74 -13.42
N GLU A 301 12.44 -15.15 -13.64
CA GLU A 301 11.93 -15.47 -14.98
C GLU A 301 11.78 -14.20 -15.86
N LEU A 302 11.35 -13.09 -15.27
CA LEU A 302 11.20 -11.83 -15.99
C LEU A 302 12.55 -11.30 -16.50
N HIS A 303 13.64 -11.44 -15.71
CA HIS A 303 14.99 -11.04 -16.15
C HIS A 303 15.50 -11.81 -17.37
N LYS A 304 14.92 -12.97 -17.69
CA LYS A 304 15.29 -13.77 -18.87
C LYS A 304 14.57 -13.34 -20.14
N LEU A 305 13.59 -12.40 -20.03
CA LEU A 305 12.76 -12.00 -21.16
C LEU A 305 13.41 -10.85 -21.95
N PRO A 306 13.32 -10.87 -23.29
CA PRO A 306 13.84 -9.80 -24.13
C PRO A 306 12.96 -8.55 -24.09
N GLY A 307 13.53 -7.39 -24.49
CA GLY A 307 12.78 -6.16 -24.68
C GLY A 307 12.40 -5.42 -23.39
N ILE A 308 12.82 -5.93 -22.23
CA ILE A 308 12.61 -5.28 -20.95
C ILE A 308 13.83 -4.44 -20.60
N LYS A 309 13.63 -3.17 -20.25
CA LYS A 309 14.68 -2.24 -19.84
C LYS A 309 15.18 -2.52 -18.44
N GLU A 310 14.24 -2.64 -17.48
CA GLU A 310 14.54 -2.84 -16.08
C GLU A 310 13.43 -3.63 -15.39
N ILE A 311 13.82 -4.49 -14.47
CA ILE A 311 12.92 -5.18 -13.56
C ILE A 311 13.33 -4.88 -12.13
N ARG A 312 12.39 -4.43 -11.32
CA ARG A 312 12.61 -4.09 -9.92
C ARG A 312 11.44 -4.53 -9.04
N GLY A 313 11.70 -4.77 -7.78
CA GLY A 313 10.66 -5.17 -6.83
C GLY A 313 11.15 -6.04 -5.71
N ARG A 314 10.25 -6.35 -4.79
CA ARG A 314 10.41 -7.33 -3.70
C ARG A 314 9.09 -8.08 -3.51
N GLY A 315 9.18 -9.39 -3.33
CA GLY A 315 7.99 -10.24 -3.19
C GLY A 315 7.05 -10.10 -4.39
N LEU A 316 5.77 -9.88 -4.14
CA LEU A 316 4.74 -9.69 -5.16
C LEU A 316 4.44 -8.20 -5.45
N MET A 317 5.43 -7.35 -5.33
CA MET A 317 5.39 -5.95 -5.76
C MET A 317 6.49 -5.72 -6.80
N ILE A 318 6.14 -5.88 -8.09
CA ILE A 318 7.10 -5.95 -9.20
C ILE A 318 6.76 -4.88 -10.24
N GLY A 319 7.79 -4.15 -10.68
CA GLY A 319 7.76 -3.21 -11.78
C GLY A 319 8.56 -3.74 -12.97
N ILE A 320 7.97 -3.70 -14.16
CA ILE A 320 8.59 -4.10 -15.42
C ILE A 320 8.62 -2.87 -16.30
N GLU A 321 9.79 -2.30 -16.50
CA GLU A 321 9.99 -1.07 -17.29
C GLU A 321 10.45 -1.39 -18.71
N PHE A 322 9.92 -0.64 -19.66
CA PHE A 322 10.26 -0.71 -21.08
C PHE A 322 10.82 0.62 -21.57
N GLU A 323 11.62 0.59 -22.64
CA GLU A 323 12.04 1.82 -23.33
C GLU A 323 10.87 2.46 -24.07
N GLU A 324 10.00 1.64 -24.68
CA GLU A 324 8.85 2.07 -25.43
C GLU A 324 7.58 2.11 -24.58
N SER A 325 6.52 2.71 -25.09
CA SER A 325 5.21 2.74 -24.42
C SER A 325 4.64 1.34 -24.25
N ILE A 326 4.19 1.02 -23.02
CA ILE A 326 3.57 -0.27 -22.68
C ILE A 326 2.13 -0.41 -23.17
N LYS A 327 1.58 0.59 -23.87
CA LYS A 327 0.15 0.63 -24.24
C LYS A 327 -0.27 -0.62 -25.03
N GLU A 328 0.53 -1.03 -26.02
CA GLU A 328 0.26 -2.18 -26.85
C GLU A 328 0.41 -3.49 -26.06
N VAL A 329 1.55 -3.68 -25.40
CA VAL A 329 1.84 -4.85 -24.57
C VAL A 329 0.73 -5.07 -23.53
N ARG A 330 0.31 -4.01 -22.85
CA ARG A 330 -0.75 -4.07 -21.84
C ARG A 330 -2.12 -4.36 -22.46
N SER A 331 -2.40 -3.82 -23.65
CA SER A 331 -3.63 -4.12 -24.38
C SER A 331 -3.70 -5.60 -24.77
N LYS A 332 -2.64 -6.15 -25.36
CA LYS A 332 -2.56 -7.58 -25.70
C LYS A 332 -2.70 -8.47 -24.45
N LEU A 333 -2.00 -8.13 -23.35
CA LEU A 333 -2.15 -8.87 -22.08
C LEU A 333 -3.61 -8.91 -21.62
N LEU A 334 -4.30 -7.77 -21.62
CA LEU A 334 -5.68 -7.68 -21.12
C LEU A 334 -6.68 -8.36 -22.06
N PHE A 335 -6.67 -8.01 -23.35
CA PHE A 335 -7.74 -8.41 -24.27
C PHE A 335 -7.50 -9.75 -24.94
N GLU A 336 -6.26 -10.13 -25.22
CA GLU A 336 -5.93 -11.40 -25.88
C GLU A 336 -5.57 -12.48 -24.84
N GLU A 337 -4.68 -12.17 -23.89
CA GLU A 337 -4.20 -13.14 -22.90
C GLU A 337 -4.99 -13.13 -21.59
N LYS A 338 -6.00 -12.26 -21.45
CA LYS A 338 -6.88 -12.18 -20.25
C LYS A 338 -6.10 -12.00 -18.93
N VAL A 339 -5.12 -11.08 -18.91
CA VAL A 339 -4.33 -10.76 -17.74
C VAL A 339 -4.48 -9.28 -17.37
N PHE A 340 -5.02 -9.00 -16.20
CA PHE A 340 -5.03 -7.64 -15.64
C PHE A 340 -3.70 -7.30 -15.01
N THR A 341 -3.13 -6.14 -15.40
CA THR A 341 -1.91 -5.58 -14.82
C THR A 341 -2.12 -4.13 -14.40
N GLY A 342 -1.33 -3.65 -13.45
CA GLY A 342 -1.24 -2.23 -13.11
C GLY A 342 -0.32 -1.47 -14.06
N VAL A 343 -0.28 -0.15 -13.90
CA VAL A 343 0.55 0.76 -14.69
C VAL A 343 1.13 1.86 -13.81
N ALA A 344 2.36 2.30 -14.14
CA ALA A 344 2.92 3.55 -13.65
C ALA A 344 3.50 4.32 -14.84
N GLY A 345 3.03 5.57 -15.02
CA GLY A 345 3.38 6.34 -16.21
C GLY A 345 3.01 5.64 -17.50
N THR A 346 3.87 5.75 -18.52
CA THR A 346 3.66 5.18 -19.85
C THR A 346 4.59 4.02 -20.18
N HIS A 347 5.52 3.69 -19.30
CA HIS A 347 6.61 2.74 -19.56
C HIS A 347 6.71 1.58 -18.57
N THR A 348 5.98 1.60 -17.45
CA THR A 348 6.10 0.58 -16.42
C THR A 348 4.81 -0.21 -16.22
N ILE A 349 4.85 -1.51 -16.41
CA ILE A 349 3.82 -2.46 -15.97
C ILE A 349 4.08 -2.79 -14.50
N ARG A 350 3.02 -2.79 -13.68
CA ARG A 350 3.11 -3.20 -12.27
C ARG A 350 2.36 -4.50 -12.04
N LEU A 351 3.02 -5.46 -11.40
CA LEU A 351 2.40 -6.67 -10.91
C LEU A 351 2.19 -6.53 -9.40
N LEU A 352 0.94 -6.63 -8.99
CA LEU A 352 0.45 -6.47 -7.62
C LEU A 352 -0.64 -7.52 -7.33
N PRO A 353 -0.39 -8.82 -7.61
CA PRO A 353 -1.41 -9.86 -7.45
C PRO A 353 -1.80 -10.06 -5.99
N PRO A 354 -2.91 -10.73 -5.68
CA PRO A 354 -3.15 -11.25 -4.34
C PRO A 354 -1.99 -12.13 -3.85
N LEU A 355 -1.74 -12.16 -2.54
CA LEU A 355 -0.61 -12.89 -1.95
C LEU A 355 -0.75 -14.42 -2.07
N CYS A 356 -1.98 -14.90 -2.35
CA CYS A 356 -2.29 -16.30 -2.61
C CYS A 356 -1.96 -16.76 -4.04
N LEU A 357 -1.31 -15.90 -4.86
CA LEU A 357 -0.87 -16.29 -6.21
C LEU A 357 -0.03 -17.56 -6.13
N THR A 358 -0.47 -18.60 -6.81
CA THR A 358 0.22 -19.89 -6.83
C THR A 358 1.42 -19.88 -7.78
N MET A 359 2.34 -20.80 -7.59
CA MET A 359 3.48 -21.00 -8.50
C MET A 359 3.03 -21.35 -9.92
N ASP A 360 1.95 -22.10 -10.07
CA ASP A 360 1.45 -22.48 -11.40
C ASP A 360 0.77 -21.32 -12.13
N GLU A 361 0.04 -20.44 -11.42
CA GLU A 361 -0.47 -19.20 -11.98
C GLU A 361 0.67 -18.24 -12.37
N ALA A 362 1.74 -18.18 -11.58
CA ALA A 362 2.92 -17.40 -11.92
C ALA A 362 3.63 -17.91 -13.20
N LYS A 363 3.77 -19.25 -13.34
CA LYS A 363 4.30 -19.88 -14.57
C LYS A 363 3.40 -19.59 -15.76
N GLU A 364 2.10 -19.68 -15.58
CA GLU A 364 1.12 -19.39 -16.63
C GLU A 364 1.19 -17.93 -17.07
N PHE A 365 1.35 -16.99 -16.12
CA PHE A 365 1.59 -15.59 -16.48
C PHE A 365 2.86 -15.44 -17.34
N ILE A 366 3.98 -16.03 -16.93
CA ILE A 366 5.24 -15.95 -17.69
C ILE A 366 5.05 -16.51 -19.11
N ARG A 367 4.33 -17.62 -19.26
CA ARG A 367 4.01 -18.20 -20.57
C ARG A 367 3.20 -17.23 -21.46
N ARG A 368 2.13 -16.63 -20.93
CA ARG A 368 1.30 -15.64 -21.62
C ARG A 368 2.10 -14.38 -21.96
N PHE A 369 2.93 -13.91 -21.02
CA PHE A 369 3.73 -12.72 -21.22
C PHE A 369 4.81 -12.90 -22.32
N LYS A 370 5.48 -14.07 -22.33
CA LYS A 370 6.40 -14.44 -23.44
C LYS A 370 5.72 -14.39 -24.81
N LYS A 371 4.49 -14.89 -24.91
CA LYS A 371 3.71 -14.85 -26.15
C LYS A 371 3.47 -13.41 -26.63
N VAL A 372 3.09 -12.51 -25.72
CA VAL A 372 2.86 -11.09 -26.03
C VAL A 372 4.13 -10.37 -26.47
N LEU A 373 5.28 -10.67 -25.84
CA LEU A 373 6.56 -10.03 -26.19
C LEU A 373 7.17 -10.53 -27.50
N ASN A 374 6.80 -11.72 -27.96
CA ASN A 374 7.31 -12.32 -29.21
C ASN A 374 6.35 -12.12 -30.38
N ALA A 375 5.19 -11.49 -30.19
CA ALA A 375 4.18 -11.18 -31.21
C ALA A 375 4.34 -9.74 -31.74
#